data_581926e8f5bb836ae24725fc4e8f8bb1
#
_entry.id   581926e8f5bb836ae24725fc4e8f8bb1
#
_cell.length_a   1.000
_cell.length_b   1.000
_cell.length_c   1.000
_cell.angle_alpha   90.00
_cell.angle_beta   90.00
_cell.angle_gamma   90.00
#
_symmetry.space_group_name_H-M   'P 1'
#
loop_
_entity.id
_entity.type
_entity.pdbx_description
1 polymer ?
#
loop_
_entity_poly.entity_id
_entity_poly.type
_entity_poly.pdbx_seq_one_letter_code
_entity_poly.pdbx_strand_id
1 'polypeptide(L)'
;MAKSRLVGSYPVIGIRPTIDGRRGALDVRGSLEDQTMNMAKSAAKLFEENLKYSNGEPVKVVIADTTIGRVGESAACADKFRKEGVDITLTVTPCWCYGAETMDMDPQTIKAVWGFNGTERPGAVYLASVLATHAQKGLPAFGIYGHDVQEADDTSIPEDVKEKLLRFGRAAVAAASMRGKSYLQIGSVTMGIGGSIIDSDFIESYLGMRVESVDEVEIIRRMTEGIYDEAEFQKALAWAKEKCTIGFDKNPDELKMSEEKKEEQFEFVVKMAVIIKDLMNGNKNLPAGCEEEAVGHNAIAAGFQGQRQWTDFYPNGDFAEAVLNTSFDWNGAREPYVLATENDVLNGLGMLFMKLLTNRAQMFADVRTYWSGDAVKRVTGYEIDGKAKEADGFIHLINSGACCLDACGEVKDADGNAVMKPWYEMTEADQDKVMAATTWNAADNGYFRGGGFSSRFLTRAEMPATMIRLNLVKGLGPVLYIAEGWTINLPDEVSDVLWKRTDYTWPCTWFAPRCTGEGAFKTAYDVMNNWGANHGAISYGHIGADLITMASMLRIPVCMHNVPEEEIFRPAAWSAFGMDKEAADYRACATYGPFYK
;
A
#
# COMPACT_ATOMS: atom_id res chain seq x y z
N MET A 1 -5.39 -21.33 11.42
CA MET A 1 -5.60 -19.93 11.01
C MET A 1 -4.40 -19.14 11.45
N ALA A 2 -3.70 -18.51 10.53
CA ALA A 2 -2.66 -17.55 10.88
C ALA A 2 -3.31 -16.44 11.71
N LYS A 3 -2.81 -16.20 12.91
CA LYS A 3 -3.35 -15.13 13.76
C LYS A 3 -2.99 -13.79 13.15
N SER A 4 -3.94 -12.85 13.09
CA SER A 4 -3.64 -11.47 12.77
C SER A 4 -2.56 -10.94 13.72
N ARG A 5 -1.61 -10.21 13.19
CA ARG A 5 -0.63 -9.47 13.96
C ARG A 5 -1.28 -8.42 14.87
N LEU A 6 -2.37 -7.84 14.40
CA LEU A 6 -3.08 -6.73 15.03
C LEU A 6 -4.45 -7.16 15.58
N VAL A 7 -4.93 -6.43 16.58
CA VAL A 7 -6.28 -6.57 17.11
C VAL A 7 -7.30 -5.97 16.13
N GLY A 8 -8.47 -6.59 16.05
CA GLY A 8 -9.57 -6.19 15.17
C GLY A 8 -9.82 -7.22 14.06
N SER A 9 -10.99 -7.13 13.45
CA SER A 9 -11.39 -8.00 12.35
C SER A 9 -10.86 -7.49 11.01
N TYR A 10 -10.72 -8.41 10.07
CA TYR A 10 -10.57 -8.05 8.67
C TYR A 10 -11.93 -7.67 8.06
N PRO A 11 -11.95 -6.81 7.02
CA PRO A 11 -13.19 -6.39 6.37
C PRO A 11 -13.89 -7.57 5.69
N VAL A 12 -15.22 -7.56 5.70
CA VAL A 12 -16.06 -8.61 5.11
C VAL A 12 -16.76 -8.05 3.88
N ILE A 13 -16.78 -8.83 2.78
CA ILE A 13 -17.53 -8.50 1.57
C ILE A 13 -18.93 -9.10 1.66
N GLY A 14 -19.97 -8.27 1.55
CA GLY A 14 -21.36 -8.69 1.49
C GLY A 14 -21.91 -8.62 0.07
N ILE A 15 -22.53 -9.68 -0.43
CA ILE A 15 -23.15 -9.72 -1.74
C ILE A 15 -24.67 -9.65 -1.61
N ARG A 16 -25.27 -8.71 -2.32
CA ARG A 16 -26.69 -8.37 -2.34
C ARG A 16 -27.33 -8.79 -3.68
N PRO A 17 -27.91 -10.01 -3.78
CA PRO A 17 -28.61 -10.45 -4.99
C PRO A 17 -29.96 -9.74 -5.12
N THR A 18 -30.08 -8.72 -5.97
CA THR A 18 -31.32 -7.99 -6.18
C THR A 18 -32.12 -8.53 -7.38
N ILE A 19 -33.44 -8.57 -7.24
CA ILE A 19 -34.34 -9.23 -8.18
C ILE A 19 -35.61 -8.42 -8.37
N ASP A 20 -36.28 -8.58 -9.51
CA ASP A 20 -37.64 -8.08 -9.68
C ASP A 20 -38.62 -8.76 -8.71
N GLY A 21 -39.14 -8.01 -7.78
CA GLY A 21 -40.02 -8.52 -6.74
C GLY A 21 -41.43 -8.88 -7.18
N ARG A 22 -41.79 -8.68 -8.47
CA ARG A 22 -43.14 -8.93 -8.98
C ARG A 22 -43.44 -10.41 -9.10
N ARG A 23 -44.56 -10.82 -8.49
CA ARG A 23 -45.19 -12.13 -8.63
C ARG A 23 -46.55 -11.95 -9.28
N GLY A 24 -47.21 -12.99 -9.58
CA GLY A 24 -48.53 -12.99 -10.22
C GLY A 24 -48.59 -14.00 -11.36
N ALA A 25 -49.46 -13.77 -12.35
CA ALA A 25 -49.67 -14.74 -13.41
C ALA A 25 -48.41 -15.09 -14.23
N LEU A 26 -47.47 -14.15 -14.34
CA LEU A 26 -46.21 -14.36 -15.05
C LEU A 26 -45.04 -14.78 -14.17
N ASP A 27 -45.21 -14.75 -12.86
CA ASP A 27 -44.15 -15.00 -11.84
C ASP A 27 -42.73 -14.58 -12.29
N VAL A 28 -42.58 -13.28 -12.58
CA VAL A 28 -41.30 -12.70 -13.04
C VAL A 28 -40.17 -13.04 -12.09
N ARG A 29 -40.44 -12.93 -10.78
CA ARG A 29 -39.45 -13.25 -9.74
C ARG A 29 -39.02 -14.71 -9.81
N GLY A 30 -39.95 -15.66 -9.82
CA GLY A 30 -39.64 -17.08 -9.85
C GLY A 30 -38.77 -17.50 -11.04
N SER A 31 -38.99 -16.83 -12.20
CA SER A 31 -38.19 -17.11 -13.41
C SER A 31 -36.76 -16.63 -13.37
N LEU A 32 -36.38 -15.78 -12.37
CA LEU A 32 -35.05 -15.15 -12.25
C LEU A 32 -34.30 -15.52 -10.97
N GLU A 33 -34.95 -16.26 -10.07
CA GLU A 33 -34.40 -16.55 -8.74
C GLU A 33 -33.03 -17.25 -8.83
N ASP A 34 -32.93 -18.30 -9.65
CA ASP A 34 -31.70 -19.06 -9.84
C ASP A 34 -30.60 -18.23 -10.48
N GLN A 35 -30.90 -17.48 -11.52
CA GLN A 35 -29.92 -16.61 -12.20
C GLN A 35 -29.36 -15.57 -11.22
N THR A 36 -30.23 -14.92 -10.45
CA THR A 36 -29.83 -13.88 -9.49
C THR A 36 -28.90 -14.45 -8.41
N MET A 37 -29.28 -15.59 -7.84
CA MET A 37 -28.47 -16.23 -6.80
C MET A 37 -27.16 -16.81 -7.35
N ASN A 38 -27.16 -17.33 -8.59
CA ASN A 38 -25.94 -17.83 -9.24
C ASN A 38 -24.95 -16.71 -9.52
N MET A 39 -25.39 -15.52 -9.95
CA MET A 39 -24.52 -14.35 -10.06
C MET A 39 -23.84 -14.02 -8.73
N ALA A 40 -24.60 -14.03 -7.63
CA ALA A 40 -24.05 -13.76 -6.30
C ALA A 40 -23.01 -14.82 -5.88
N LYS A 41 -23.30 -16.10 -6.12
CA LYS A 41 -22.38 -17.20 -5.80
C LYS A 41 -21.11 -17.16 -6.66
N SER A 42 -21.23 -16.84 -7.95
CA SER A 42 -20.08 -16.72 -8.86
C SER A 42 -19.18 -15.56 -8.45
N ALA A 43 -19.75 -14.42 -8.06
CA ALA A 43 -18.97 -13.29 -7.56
C ALA A 43 -18.30 -13.62 -6.21
N ALA A 44 -19.00 -14.31 -5.30
CA ALA A 44 -18.41 -14.75 -4.01
C ALA A 44 -17.20 -15.65 -4.26
N LYS A 45 -17.37 -16.67 -5.09
CA LYS A 45 -16.29 -17.59 -5.47
C LYS A 45 -15.10 -16.85 -6.10
N LEU A 46 -15.37 -15.91 -7.00
CA LEU A 46 -14.33 -15.10 -7.64
C LEU A 46 -13.49 -14.35 -6.59
N PHE A 47 -14.12 -13.72 -5.61
CA PHE A 47 -13.42 -13.00 -4.56
C PHE A 47 -12.63 -13.94 -3.63
N GLU A 48 -13.25 -15.02 -3.16
CA GLU A 48 -12.61 -15.98 -2.25
C GLU A 48 -11.38 -16.67 -2.87
N GLU A 49 -11.43 -16.95 -4.17
CA GLU A 49 -10.33 -17.61 -4.88
C GLU A 49 -9.18 -16.66 -5.25
N ASN A 50 -9.44 -15.36 -5.44
CA ASN A 50 -8.46 -14.43 -6.00
C ASN A 50 -8.03 -13.30 -5.04
N LEU A 51 -8.75 -13.05 -3.95
CA LEU A 51 -8.41 -11.99 -3.00
C LEU A 51 -7.94 -12.57 -1.67
N LYS A 52 -6.91 -11.96 -1.11
CA LYS A 52 -6.38 -12.31 0.21
C LYS A 52 -6.23 -11.06 1.07
N TYR A 53 -6.42 -11.25 2.36
CA TYR A 53 -6.05 -10.26 3.38
C TYR A 53 -4.52 -10.17 3.51
N SER A 54 -4.05 -9.14 4.23
CA SER A 54 -2.62 -8.95 4.49
C SER A 54 -1.98 -10.11 5.28
N ASN A 55 -2.79 -10.94 5.98
CA ASN A 55 -2.32 -12.16 6.64
C ASN A 55 -2.21 -13.39 5.71
N GLY A 56 -2.52 -13.25 4.42
CA GLY A 56 -2.48 -14.33 3.44
C GLY A 56 -3.74 -15.22 3.37
N GLU A 57 -4.70 -15.04 4.29
CA GLU A 57 -5.97 -15.78 4.26
C GLU A 57 -6.90 -15.25 3.16
N PRO A 58 -7.72 -16.12 2.53
CA PRO A 58 -8.76 -15.68 1.61
C PRO A 58 -9.73 -14.69 2.25
N VAL A 59 -10.26 -13.76 1.47
CA VAL A 59 -11.26 -12.81 1.97
C VAL A 59 -12.55 -13.53 2.34
N LYS A 60 -13.19 -13.09 3.43
CA LYS A 60 -14.51 -13.58 3.84
C LYS A 60 -15.59 -12.91 3.01
N VAL A 61 -16.45 -13.72 2.40
CA VAL A 61 -17.62 -13.25 1.65
C VAL A 61 -18.91 -13.78 2.29
N VAL A 62 -19.93 -12.93 2.39
CA VAL A 62 -21.24 -13.25 2.92
C VAL A 62 -22.30 -12.89 1.89
N ILE A 63 -23.19 -13.82 1.56
CA ILE A 63 -24.31 -13.57 0.65
C ILE A 63 -25.58 -13.37 1.50
N ALA A 64 -26.49 -12.48 1.09
CA ALA A 64 -27.82 -12.38 1.69
C ALA A 64 -28.55 -13.74 1.66
N ASP A 65 -29.37 -14.03 2.68
CA ASP A 65 -30.04 -15.34 2.79
C ASP A 65 -31.07 -15.60 1.69
N THR A 66 -31.62 -14.52 1.15
CA THR A 66 -32.59 -14.56 0.05
C THR A 66 -32.24 -13.52 -1.01
N THR A 67 -32.80 -13.66 -2.20
CA THR A 67 -32.83 -12.56 -3.17
C THR A 67 -33.64 -11.39 -2.62
N ILE A 68 -33.29 -10.16 -3.03
CA ILE A 68 -33.81 -8.90 -2.48
C ILE A 68 -34.69 -8.23 -3.54
N GLY A 69 -36.00 -8.38 -3.43
CA GLY A 69 -36.98 -7.77 -4.33
C GLY A 69 -37.80 -6.63 -3.69
N ARG A 70 -37.75 -6.50 -2.36
CA ARG A 70 -38.55 -5.53 -1.59
C ARG A 70 -37.84 -5.07 -0.32
N VAL A 71 -38.38 -4.00 0.30
CA VAL A 71 -37.84 -3.36 1.50
C VAL A 71 -37.61 -4.35 2.67
N GLY A 72 -38.54 -5.27 2.90
CA GLY A 72 -38.40 -6.24 4.00
C GLY A 72 -37.18 -7.15 3.85
N GLU A 73 -36.92 -7.63 2.63
CA GLU A 73 -35.74 -8.45 2.31
C GLU A 73 -34.45 -7.63 2.36
N SER A 74 -34.52 -6.37 1.92
CA SER A 74 -33.41 -5.43 2.05
C SER A 74 -33.05 -5.15 3.50
N ALA A 75 -34.04 -4.99 4.38
CA ALA A 75 -33.84 -4.81 5.81
C ALA A 75 -33.26 -6.06 6.47
N ALA A 76 -33.74 -7.26 6.10
CA ALA A 76 -33.19 -8.52 6.60
C ALA A 76 -31.71 -8.70 6.17
N CYS A 77 -31.37 -8.37 4.94
CA CYS A 77 -29.99 -8.36 4.45
C CYS A 77 -29.12 -7.38 5.25
N ALA A 78 -29.59 -6.15 5.47
CA ALA A 78 -28.85 -5.16 6.25
C ALA A 78 -28.63 -5.61 7.70
N ASP A 79 -29.60 -6.26 8.34
CA ASP A 79 -29.46 -6.81 9.68
C ASP A 79 -28.43 -7.95 9.73
N LYS A 80 -28.46 -8.85 8.76
CA LYS A 80 -27.44 -9.92 8.62
C LYS A 80 -26.05 -9.32 8.44
N PHE A 81 -25.90 -8.38 7.53
CA PHE A 81 -24.59 -7.79 7.20
C PHE A 81 -24.00 -7.02 8.38
N ARG A 82 -24.82 -6.33 9.17
CA ARG A 82 -24.36 -5.70 10.41
C ARG A 82 -23.83 -6.72 11.43
N LYS A 83 -24.51 -7.86 11.58
CA LYS A 83 -24.08 -8.95 12.49
C LYS A 83 -22.79 -9.62 12.01
N GLU A 84 -22.60 -9.73 10.70
CA GLU A 84 -21.42 -10.34 10.09
C GLU A 84 -20.24 -9.36 9.95
N GLY A 85 -20.44 -8.08 10.29
CA GLY A 85 -19.39 -7.05 10.18
C GLY A 85 -19.01 -6.74 8.73
N VAL A 86 -19.99 -6.61 7.84
CA VAL A 86 -19.76 -6.28 6.42
C VAL A 86 -19.37 -4.82 6.26
N ASP A 87 -18.22 -4.57 5.66
CA ASP A 87 -17.67 -3.24 5.35
C ASP A 87 -17.76 -2.89 3.85
N ILE A 88 -17.92 -3.90 3.01
CA ILE A 88 -17.90 -3.78 1.55
C ILE A 88 -19.12 -4.47 0.99
N THR A 89 -19.85 -3.83 0.07
CA THR A 89 -21.02 -4.46 -0.55
C THR A 89 -20.92 -4.49 -2.06
N LEU A 90 -21.29 -5.64 -2.64
CA LEU A 90 -21.54 -5.80 -4.06
C LEU A 90 -23.03 -6.13 -4.27
N THR A 91 -23.77 -5.27 -4.93
CA THR A 91 -25.11 -5.57 -5.41
C THR A 91 -25.01 -6.20 -6.80
N VAL A 92 -25.64 -7.35 -7.00
CA VAL A 92 -25.72 -8.01 -8.32
C VAL A 92 -27.17 -8.11 -8.78
N THR A 93 -27.43 -7.90 -10.06
CA THR A 93 -28.78 -8.00 -10.61
C THR A 93 -28.80 -8.45 -12.07
N PRO A 94 -29.64 -9.43 -12.42
CA PRO A 94 -29.84 -9.84 -13.81
C PRO A 94 -30.90 -8.98 -14.53
N CYS A 95 -31.68 -8.15 -13.81
CA CYS A 95 -32.88 -7.54 -14.33
C CYS A 95 -33.21 -6.21 -13.66
N TRP A 96 -34.33 -5.59 -14.08
CA TRP A 96 -34.94 -4.49 -13.33
C TRP A 96 -35.27 -4.93 -11.89
N CYS A 97 -35.11 -4.00 -10.97
CA CYS A 97 -35.46 -4.14 -9.57
C CYS A 97 -35.90 -2.78 -9.00
N TYR A 98 -36.58 -2.76 -7.87
CA TYR A 98 -37.02 -1.51 -7.21
C TYR A 98 -35.84 -0.81 -6.53
N GLY A 99 -35.22 0.16 -7.21
CA GLY A 99 -33.92 0.74 -6.84
C GLY A 99 -33.81 1.22 -5.40
N ALA A 100 -34.57 2.23 -5.03
CA ALA A 100 -34.51 2.82 -3.69
C ALA A 100 -34.92 1.86 -2.55
N GLU A 101 -35.75 0.84 -2.86
CA GLU A 101 -36.21 -0.15 -1.89
C GLU A 101 -35.16 -1.24 -1.61
N THR A 102 -34.27 -1.51 -2.54
CA THR A 102 -33.36 -2.66 -2.50
C THR A 102 -31.88 -2.29 -2.42
N MET A 103 -31.53 -1.02 -2.65
CA MET A 103 -30.15 -0.55 -2.60
C MET A 103 -29.54 -0.63 -1.19
N ASP A 104 -28.22 -0.65 -1.13
CA ASP A 104 -27.50 -0.51 0.13
C ASP A 104 -27.53 0.95 0.60
N MET A 105 -28.12 1.18 1.77
CA MET A 105 -28.30 2.51 2.36
C MET A 105 -27.26 2.82 3.45
N ASP A 106 -26.38 1.88 3.80
CA ASP A 106 -25.38 2.11 4.84
C ASP A 106 -24.33 3.12 4.34
N PRO A 107 -24.13 4.27 5.03
CA PRO A 107 -23.14 5.26 4.60
C PRO A 107 -21.69 4.82 4.78
N GLN A 108 -21.43 3.81 5.58
CA GLN A 108 -20.07 3.36 5.93
C GLN A 108 -19.59 2.15 5.13
N THR A 109 -20.41 1.56 4.26
CA THR A 109 -19.97 0.49 3.37
C THR A 109 -19.40 1.06 2.07
N ILE A 110 -18.35 0.43 1.55
CA ILE A 110 -17.82 0.68 0.20
C ILE A 110 -18.66 -0.12 -0.78
N LYS A 111 -19.20 0.52 -1.84
CA LYS A 111 -20.29 -0.04 -2.65
C LYS A 111 -19.94 -0.21 -4.11
N ALA A 112 -20.30 -1.37 -4.67
CA ALA A 112 -20.39 -1.57 -6.12
C ALA A 112 -21.73 -2.19 -6.52
N VAL A 113 -22.10 -2.00 -7.78
CA VAL A 113 -23.28 -2.58 -8.39
C VAL A 113 -22.88 -3.22 -9.71
N TRP A 114 -23.13 -4.53 -9.87
CA TRP A 114 -22.93 -5.25 -11.12
C TRP A 114 -24.28 -5.55 -11.75
N GLY A 115 -24.55 -4.92 -12.90
CA GLY A 115 -25.70 -5.19 -13.74
C GLY A 115 -25.35 -6.17 -14.86
N PHE A 116 -26.10 -7.25 -14.99
CA PHE A 116 -25.94 -8.23 -16.06
C PHE A 116 -26.29 -7.59 -17.42
N ASN A 117 -25.42 -7.77 -18.42
CA ASN A 117 -25.69 -7.33 -19.79
C ASN A 117 -26.40 -8.44 -20.56
N GLY A 118 -27.71 -8.58 -20.34
CA GLY A 118 -28.52 -9.62 -20.97
C GLY A 118 -29.46 -9.08 -22.04
N THR A 119 -29.93 -10.00 -22.93
CA THR A 119 -30.82 -9.68 -24.05
C THR A 119 -32.24 -9.44 -23.62
N GLU A 120 -32.77 -10.21 -22.66
CA GLU A 120 -34.21 -10.27 -22.35
C GLU A 120 -34.60 -9.36 -21.19
N ARG A 121 -33.81 -9.35 -20.13
CA ARG A 121 -34.07 -8.61 -18.90
C ARG A 121 -32.77 -8.00 -18.39
N PRO A 122 -32.29 -6.93 -19.04
CA PRO A 122 -30.96 -6.39 -18.77
C PRO A 122 -30.87 -5.75 -17.39
N GLY A 123 -29.86 -6.13 -16.61
CA GLY A 123 -29.52 -5.51 -15.33
C GLY A 123 -29.09 -4.04 -15.45
N ALA A 124 -28.75 -3.59 -16.67
CA ALA A 124 -28.34 -2.22 -16.95
C ALA A 124 -29.38 -1.17 -16.49
N VAL A 125 -30.67 -1.46 -16.63
CA VAL A 125 -31.73 -0.51 -16.28
C VAL A 125 -31.78 -0.29 -14.75
N TYR A 126 -31.62 -1.34 -13.97
CA TYR A 126 -31.48 -1.22 -12.52
C TYR A 126 -30.15 -0.53 -12.16
N LEU A 127 -29.05 -0.97 -12.76
CA LEU A 127 -27.71 -0.39 -12.53
C LEU A 127 -27.76 1.14 -12.68
N ALA A 128 -28.26 1.64 -13.82
CA ALA A 128 -28.34 3.06 -14.09
C ALA A 128 -29.24 3.79 -13.06
N SER A 129 -30.41 3.24 -12.77
CA SER A 129 -31.35 3.80 -11.80
C SER A 129 -30.80 3.86 -10.39
N VAL A 130 -30.17 2.77 -9.92
CA VAL A 130 -29.66 2.71 -8.55
C VAL A 130 -28.39 3.55 -8.36
N LEU A 131 -27.52 3.63 -9.37
CA LEU A 131 -26.37 4.54 -9.32
C LEU A 131 -26.79 6.01 -9.24
N ALA A 132 -27.82 6.41 -10.00
CA ALA A 132 -28.40 7.75 -9.88
C ALA A 132 -28.98 8.00 -8.48
N THR A 133 -29.64 6.99 -7.90
CA THR A 133 -30.20 7.09 -6.54
C THR A 133 -29.09 7.19 -5.49
N HIS A 134 -28.02 6.41 -5.64
CA HIS A 134 -26.84 6.52 -4.79
C HIS A 134 -26.22 7.92 -4.87
N ALA A 135 -26.08 8.48 -6.08
CA ALA A 135 -25.56 9.83 -6.28
C ALA A 135 -26.42 10.89 -5.56
N GLN A 136 -27.76 10.81 -5.70
CA GLN A 136 -28.68 11.72 -5.00
C GLN A 136 -28.57 11.68 -3.47
N LYS A 137 -28.20 10.52 -2.93
CA LYS A 137 -28.08 10.32 -1.47
C LYS A 137 -26.67 10.59 -0.93
N GLY A 138 -25.72 10.95 -1.78
CA GLY A 138 -24.32 11.13 -1.38
C GLY A 138 -23.64 9.83 -0.94
N LEU A 139 -24.06 8.70 -1.48
CA LEU A 139 -23.55 7.35 -1.22
C LEU A 139 -22.86 6.80 -2.48
N PRO A 140 -21.65 7.28 -2.85
CA PRO A 140 -21.02 6.88 -4.10
C PRO A 140 -20.90 5.37 -4.25
N ALA A 141 -21.21 4.86 -5.45
CA ALA A 141 -21.10 3.45 -5.80
C ALA A 141 -20.39 3.27 -7.14
N PHE A 142 -19.62 2.19 -7.27
CA PHE A 142 -18.97 1.79 -8.50
C PHE A 142 -19.96 1.04 -9.38
N GLY A 143 -20.01 1.39 -10.67
CA GLY A 143 -20.85 0.69 -11.63
C GLY A 143 -20.05 -0.33 -12.43
N ILE A 144 -20.51 -1.57 -12.50
CA ILE A 144 -19.88 -2.65 -13.27
C ILE A 144 -20.89 -3.19 -14.28
N TYR A 145 -20.49 -3.21 -15.55
CA TYR A 145 -21.31 -3.65 -16.68
C TYR A 145 -20.42 -4.26 -17.75
N GLY A 146 -20.79 -5.43 -18.26
CA GLY A 146 -20.02 -6.12 -19.28
C GLY A 146 -20.18 -5.47 -20.67
N HIS A 147 -19.10 -5.50 -21.47
CA HIS A 147 -19.11 -4.95 -22.83
C HIS A 147 -20.01 -5.78 -23.76
N ASP A 148 -19.88 -7.09 -23.68
CA ASP A 148 -20.61 -8.00 -24.56
C ASP A 148 -21.92 -8.49 -23.93
N VAL A 149 -22.93 -8.69 -24.79
CA VAL A 149 -24.23 -9.21 -24.38
C VAL A 149 -24.12 -10.70 -24.08
N GLN A 150 -24.73 -11.13 -22.98
CA GLN A 150 -24.82 -12.52 -22.57
C GLN A 150 -26.24 -13.05 -22.67
N GLU A 151 -26.39 -14.31 -23.04
CA GLU A 151 -27.68 -15.01 -22.97
C GLU A 151 -28.10 -15.27 -21.51
N ALA A 152 -29.40 -15.38 -21.26
CA ALA A 152 -29.93 -15.46 -19.89
C ALA A 152 -29.43 -16.66 -19.07
N ASP A 153 -29.04 -17.75 -19.74
CA ASP A 153 -28.50 -18.96 -19.12
C ASP A 153 -26.98 -18.99 -19.00
N ASP A 154 -26.28 -17.98 -19.54
CA ASP A 154 -24.83 -17.82 -19.35
C ASP A 154 -24.52 -17.35 -17.94
N THR A 155 -23.90 -18.23 -17.15
CA THR A 155 -23.48 -17.96 -15.76
C THR A 155 -22.01 -17.56 -15.63
N SER A 156 -21.29 -17.43 -16.75
CA SER A 156 -19.90 -16.99 -16.75
C SER A 156 -19.76 -15.50 -16.36
N ILE A 157 -18.60 -15.14 -15.85
CA ILE A 157 -18.25 -13.72 -15.61
C ILE A 157 -17.34 -13.31 -16.78
N PRO A 158 -17.74 -12.37 -17.66
CA PRO A 158 -16.89 -11.86 -18.72
C PRO A 158 -15.58 -11.28 -18.17
N GLU A 159 -14.48 -11.33 -18.92
CA GLU A 159 -13.16 -10.97 -18.44
C GLU A 159 -13.09 -9.48 -18.02
N ASP A 160 -13.73 -8.57 -18.76
CA ASP A 160 -13.81 -7.15 -18.43
C ASP A 160 -14.61 -6.87 -17.13
N VAL A 161 -15.64 -7.68 -16.84
CA VAL A 161 -16.40 -7.65 -15.60
C VAL A 161 -15.56 -8.21 -14.46
N LYS A 162 -14.89 -9.34 -14.69
CA LYS A 162 -14.01 -10.00 -13.71
C LYS A 162 -12.88 -9.06 -13.28
N GLU A 163 -12.23 -8.38 -14.22
CA GLU A 163 -11.20 -7.41 -13.95
C GLU A 163 -11.69 -6.28 -13.03
N LYS A 164 -12.87 -5.69 -13.35
CA LYS A 164 -13.46 -4.61 -12.54
C LYS A 164 -13.90 -5.10 -11.15
N LEU A 165 -14.47 -6.31 -11.06
CA LEU A 165 -14.83 -6.91 -9.76
C LEU A 165 -13.59 -7.10 -8.89
N LEU A 166 -12.53 -7.68 -9.43
CA LEU A 166 -11.29 -7.92 -8.69
C LEU A 166 -10.59 -6.61 -8.29
N ARG A 167 -10.54 -5.61 -9.18
CA ARG A 167 -10.01 -4.27 -8.86
C ARG A 167 -10.81 -3.62 -7.74
N PHE A 168 -12.14 -3.63 -7.84
CA PHE A 168 -13.01 -3.13 -6.77
C PHE A 168 -12.76 -3.86 -5.46
N GLY A 169 -12.78 -5.19 -5.46
CA GLY A 169 -12.62 -6.00 -4.24
C GLY A 169 -11.27 -5.78 -3.58
N ARG A 170 -10.18 -5.79 -4.36
CA ARG A 170 -8.82 -5.55 -3.88
C ARG A 170 -8.66 -4.15 -3.25
N ALA A 171 -9.11 -3.12 -3.95
CA ALA A 171 -9.05 -1.74 -3.46
C ALA A 171 -9.92 -1.52 -2.22
N ALA A 172 -11.13 -2.10 -2.19
CA ALA A 172 -12.05 -1.98 -1.06
C ALA A 172 -11.54 -2.71 0.19
N VAL A 173 -10.98 -3.92 0.03
CA VAL A 173 -10.36 -4.66 1.14
C VAL A 173 -9.17 -3.88 1.70
N ALA A 174 -8.32 -3.31 0.84
CA ALA A 174 -7.19 -2.48 1.26
C ALA A 174 -7.66 -1.25 2.05
N ALA A 175 -8.64 -0.50 1.51
CA ALA A 175 -9.19 0.69 2.15
C ALA A 175 -9.83 0.37 3.51
N ALA A 176 -10.69 -0.64 3.59
CA ALA A 176 -11.40 -1.01 4.82
C ALA A 176 -10.47 -1.64 5.89
N SER A 177 -9.33 -2.23 5.50
CA SER A 177 -8.39 -2.86 6.44
C SER A 177 -7.69 -1.89 7.39
N MET A 178 -7.68 -0.60 7.09
CA MET A 178 -7.06 0.43 7.92
C MET A 178 -7.93 0.82 9.12
N ARG A 179 -9.26 0.69 9.00
CA ARG A 179 -10.21 1.11 10.04
C ARG A 179 -9.91 0.45 11.39
N GLY A 180 -9.87 1.27 12.44
CA GLY A 180 -9.64 0.84 13.82
C GLY A 180 -8.20 0.46 14.17
N LYS A 181 -7.26 0.60 13.25
CA LYS A 181 -5.82 0.45 13.49
C LYS A 181 -5.20 1.79 13.88
N SER A 182 -3.89 1.81 14.10
CA SER A 182 -3.17 3.07 14.35
C SER A 182 -1.98 3.26 13.41
N TYR A 183 -1.55 4.51 13.29
CA TYR A 183 -0.21 4.89 12.85
C TYR A 183 0.58 5.30 14.09
N LEU A 184 1.74 4.68 14.31
CA LEU A 184 2.62 5.01 15.45
C LEU A 184 3.74 5.94 15.00
N GLN A 185 3.78 7.13 15.55
CA GLN A 185 4.91 8.06 15.43
C GLN A 185 5.90 7.78 16.55
N ILE A 186 7.15 7.46 16.20
CA ILE A 186 8.25 7.34 17.16
C ILE A 186 9.13 8.58 16.98
N GLY A 187 9.02 9.51 17.90
CA GLY A 187 9.57 10.85 17.77
C GLY A 187 8.63 11.83 17.05
N SER A 188 9.19 12.82 16.40
CA SER A 188 8.47 13.91 15.73
C SER A 188 9.02 14.13 14.32
N VAL A 189 9.06 15.38 13.87
CA VAL A 189 9.52 15.77 12.53
C VAL A 189 11.03 15.88 12.50
N THR A 190 11.67 15.13 11.64
CA THR A 190 13.12 15.15 11.42
C THR A 190 13.53 16.38 10.60
N MET A 191 14.60 17.05 11.05
CA MET A 191 15.29 18.13 10.30
C MET A 191 14.36 19.21 9.71
N GLY A 192 13.17 19.39 10.28
CA GLY A 192 12.22 20.40 9.81
C GLY A 192 11.54 20.06 8.47
N ILE A 193 11.42 18.79 8.09
CA ILE A 193 10.71 18.35 6.88
C ILE A 193 9.22 18.63 7.05
N GLY A 194 8.80 19.87 6.73
CA GLY A 194 7.43 20.35 6.95
C GLY A 194 6.37 19.56 6.19
N GLY A 195 6.71 18.99 5.04
CA GLY A 195 5.82 18.15 4.23
C GLY A 195 5.50 16.78 4.84
N SER A 196 6.13 16.40 5.95
CA SER A 196 5.82 15.17 6.70
C SER A 196 4.92 15.40 7.92
N ILE A 197 4.67 16.65 8.28
CA ILE A 197 3.78 17.01 9.39
C ILE A 197 2.35 16.66 9.04
N ILE A 198 1.69 15.91 9.90
CA ILE A 198 0.31 15.50 9.70
C ILE A 198 -0.64 16.20 10.68
N ASP A 199 -1.89 16.22 10.27
CA ASP A 199 -3.03 16.47 11.12
C ASP A 199 -3.69 15.14 11.46
N SER A 200 -3.85 14.82 12.75
CA SER A 200 -4.49 13.59 13.21
C SER A 200 -5.92 13.45 12.68
N ASP A 201 -6.65 14.56 12.58
CA ASP A 201 -8.02 14.58 12.04
C ASP A 201 -8.09 14.03 10.61
N PHE A 202 -7.03 14.22 9.81
CA PHE A 202 -6.95 13.64 8.48
C PHE A 202 -6.92 12.10 8.55
N ILE A 203 -6.03 11.53 9.35
CA ILE A 203 -5.89 10.07 9.45
C ILE A 203 -7.18 9.45 10.00
N GLU A 204 -7.79 10.06 11.00
CA GLU A 204 -9.04 9.59 11.59
C GLU A 204 -10.21 9.67 10.60
N SER A 205 -10.41 10.81 9.98
CA SER A 205 -11.59 11.05 9.15
C SER A 205 -11.52 10.41 7.75
N TYR A 206 -10.33 10.30 7.15
CA TYR A 206 -10.17 9.69 5.82
C TYR A 206 -9.85 8.20 5.86
N LEU A 207 -9.08 7.74 6.86
CA LEU A 207 -8.59 6.36 6.93
C LEU A 207 -9.24 5.54 8.04
N GLY A 208 -9.96 6.17 8.97
CA GLY A 208 -10.51 5.50 10.15
C GLY A 208 -9.46 4.98 11.12
N MET A 209 -8.25 5.53 11.07
CA MET A 209 -7.10 5.13 11.90
C MET A 209 -6.86 6.15 13.01
N ARG A 210 -6.32 5.69 14.12
CA ARG A 210 -5.79 6.57 15.17
C ARG A 210 -4.35 6.95 14.90
N VAL A 211 -3.91 8.06 15.49
CA VAL A 211 -2.50 8.45 15.54
C VAL A 211 -2.03 8.32 16.98
N GLU A 212 -0.99 7.53 17.18
CA GLU A 212 -0.30 7.35 18.46
C GLU A 212 1.08 7.96 18.34
N SER A 213 1.63 8.50 19.45
CA SER A 213 2.98 9.04 19.47
C SER A 213 3.70 8.56 20.71
N VAL A 214 4.95 8.13 20.54
CA VAL A 214 5.89 7.84 21.62
C VAL A 214 7.17 8.64 21.40
N ASP A 215 7.78 9.06 22.50
CA ASP A 215 9.10 9.69 22.45
C ASP A 215 10.18 8.64 22.12
N GLU A 216 11.22 9.02 21.38
CA GLU A 216 12.37 8.15 21.07
C GLU A 216 13.05 7.61 22.33
N VAL A 217 12.98 8.34 23.45
CA VAL A 217 13.55 7.92 24.74
C VAL A 217 12.94 6.61 25.24
N GLU A 218 11.73 6.24 24.78
CA GLU A 218 11.10 4.97 25.14
C GLU A 218 11.91 3.77 24.64
N ILE A 219 12.55 3.87 23.49
CA ILE A 219 13.46 2.82 22.99
C ILE A 219 14.64 2.66 23.96
N ILE A 220 15.22 3.77 24.40
CA ILE A 220 16.37 3.77 25.35
C ILE A 220 15.94 3.25 26.72
N ARG A 221 14.78 3.66 27.22
CA ARG A 221 14.21 3.15 28.47
C ARG A 221 14.05 1.63 28.41
N ARG A 222 13.44 1.12 27.34
CA ARG A 222 13.26 -0.34 27.18
C ARG A 222 14.59 -1.08 27.12
N MET A 223 15.58 -0.54 26.42
CA MET A 223 16.91 -1.14 26.37
C MET A 223 17.59 -1.17 27.76
N THR A 224 17.50 -0.05 28.49
CA THR A 224 18.20 0.14 29.78
C THR A 224 17.55 -0.66 30.90
N GLU A 225 16.22 -0.73 30.91
CA GLU A 225 15.44 -1.42 31.94
C GLU A 225 15.16 -2.90 31.59
N GLY A 226 15.60 -3.37 30.42
CA GLY A 226 15.39 -4.75 29.98
C GLY A 226 13.96 -5.07 29.60
N ILE A 227 13.17 -4.08 29.09
CA ILE A 227 11.77 -4.23 28.70
C ILE A 227 11.69 -4.68 27.24
N TYR A 228 12.14 -5.88 26.98
CA TYR A 228 12.06 -6.56 25.69
C TYR A 228 12.13 -8.08 25.89
N ASP A 229 11.71 -8.87 24.89
CA ASP A 229 11.82 -10.31 24.90
C ASP A 229 13.28 -10.72 24.64
N GLU A 230 14.00 -11.08 25.70
CA GLU A 230 15.41 -11.47 25.61
C GLU A 230 15.61 -12.70 24.71
N ALA A 231 14.70 -13.67 24.74
CA ALA A 231 14.81 -14.85 23.90
C ALA A 231 14.64 -14.50 22.41
N GLU A 232 13.72 -13.60 22.09
CA GLU A 232 13.56 -13.08 20.73
C GLU A 232 14.76 -12.26 20.30
N PHE A 233 15.29 -11.41 21.17
CA PHE A 233 16.49 -10.63 20.87
C PHE A 233 17.70 -11.54 20.57
N GLN A 234 17.95 -12.56 21.37
CA GLN A 234 19.06 -13.50 21.12
C GLN A 234 18.88 -14.26 19.79
N LYS A 235 17.63 -14.63 19.45
CA LYS A 235 17.32 -15.24 18.16
C LYS A 235 17.59 -14.28 17.00
N ALA A 236 17.13 -13.02 17.13
CA ALA A 236 17.34 -11.97 16.12
C ALA A 236 18.83 -11.68 15.92
N LEU A 237 19.60 -11.58 16.99
CA LEU A 237 21.03 -11.33 16.96
C LEU A 237 21.80 -12.48 16.29
N ALA A 238 21.47 -13.73 16.65
CA ALA A 238 22.07 -14.91 16.04
C ALA A 238 21.80 -14.96 14.52
N TRP A 239 20.55 -14.71 14.12
CA TRP A 239 20.14 -14.62 12.71
C TRP A 239 20.88 -13.49 12.00
N ALA A 240 20.95 -12.31 12.59
CA ALA A 240 21.62 -11.15 11.98
C ALA A 240 23.13 -11.42 11.79
N LYS A 241 23.79 -12.00 12.79
CA LYS A 241 25.22 -12.39 12.70
C LYS A 241 25.49 -13.48 11.65
N GLU A 242 24.52 -14.37 11.41
CA GLU A 242 24.62 -15.43 10.39
C GLU A 242 24.33 -14.92 8.99
N LYS A 243 23.26 -14.13 8.81
CA LYS A 243 22.70 -13.79 7.50
C LYS A 243 23.16 -12.44 6.94
N CYS A 244 23.58 -11.50 7.80
CA CYS A 244 24.00 -10.17 7.35
C CYS A 244 25.48 -10.19 6.95
N THR A 245 25.75 -9.98 5.67
CA THR A 245 27.13 -9.80 5.19
C THR A 245 27.59 -8.39 5.50
N ILE A 246 28.55 -8.25 6.40
CA ILE A 246 29.16 -6.95 6.73
C ILE A 246 30.04 -6.51 5.55
N GLY A 247 29.77 -5.30 5.06
CA GLY A 247 30.45 -4.71 3.93
C GLY A 247 31.61 -3.81 4.34
N PHE A 248 31.77 -2.69 3.62
CA PHE A 248 32.88 -1.77 3.83
C PHE A 248 32.56 -0.68 4.86
N ASP A 249 33.61 -0.08 5.40
CA ASP A 249 33.57 1.15 6.19
C ASP A 249 34.29 2.26 5.40
N LYS A 250 33.52 3.23 4.87
CA LYS A 250 34.04 4.36 4.06
C LYS A 250 34.54 5.52 4.89
N ASN A 251 34.37 5.47 6.21
CA ASN A 251 34.75 6.58 7.09
C ASN A 251 36.27 6.85 6.99
N PRO A 252 36.68 8.11 7.04
CA PRO A 252 38.09 8.45 7.23
C PRO A 252 38.61 7.86 8.56
N ASP A 253 39.92 7.59 8.62
CA ASP A 253 40.51 6.86 9.76
C ASP A 253 40.23 7.52 11.11
N GLU A 254 40.15 8.85 11.15
CA GLU A 254 39.83 9.64 12.36
C GLU A 254 38.36 9.51 12.83
N LEU A 255 37.46 9.06 11.95
CA LEU A 255 36.05 8.84 12.26
C LEU A 255 35.66 7.36 12.35
N LYS A 256 36.59 6.44 12.01
CA LYS A 256 36.31 5.01 12.15
C LYS A 256 36.16 4.63 13.59
N MET A 257 35.15 3.84 13.87
CA MET A 257 34.95 3.24 15.19
C MET A 257 35.76 1.92 15.29
N SER A 258 36.15 1.56 16.51
CA SER A 258 36.79 0.28 16.78
C SER A 258 35.84 -0.89 16.44
N GLU A 259 36.39 -2.05 16.15
CA GLU A 259 35.58 -3.25 15.89
C GLU A 259 34.68 -3.61 17.08
N GLU A 260 35.18 -3.44 18.31
CA GLU A 260 34.37 -3.62 19.52
C GLU A 260 33.18 -2.66 19.54
N LYS A 261 33.38 -1.39 19.19
CA LYS A 261 32.30 -0.40 19.14
C LYS A 261 31.29 -0.71 18.02
N LYS A 262 31.75 -1.20 16.87
CA LYS A 262 30.86 -1.65 15.80
C LYS A 262 30.00 -2.85 16.21
N GLU A 263 30.57 -3.79 16.96
CA GLU A 263 29.82 -4.92 17.51
C GLU A 263 28.73 -4.47 18.49
N GLU A 264 29.05 -3.56 19.42
CA GLU A 264 28.05 -2.95 20.32
C GLU A 264 26.94 -2.26 19.54
N GLN A 265 27.27 -1.53 18.47
CA GLN A 265 26.28 -0.86 17.62
C GLN A 265 25.42 -1.86 16.87
N PHE A 266 25.99 -2.96 16.37
CA PHE A 266 25.24 -4.01 15.68
C PHE A 266 24.22 -4.67 16.63
N GLU A 267 24.61 -4.98 17.86
CA GLU A 267 23.70 -5.48 18.89
C GLU A 267 22.60 -4.46 19.22
N PHE A 268 22.96 -3.17 19.30
CA PHE A 268 22.01 -2.10 19.56
C PHE A 268 20.93 -2.01 18.47
N VAL A 269 21.31 -1.99 17.17
CA VAL A 269 20.32 -1.83 16.08
C VAL A 269 19.42 -3.05 15.93
N VAL A 270 19.92 -4.26 16.22
CA VAL A 270 19.10 -5.47 16.26
C VAL A 270 18.10 -5.41 17.41
N LYS A 271 18.53 -5.01 18.60
CA LYS A 271 17.64 -4.83 19.77
C LYS A 271 16.59 -3.76 19.51
N MET A 272 16.96 -2.67 18.85
CA MET A 272 16.06 -1.61 18.43
C MET A 272 14.96 -2.13 17.52
N ALA A 273 15.29 -2.99 16.55
CA ALA A 273 14.30 -3.60 15.67
C ALA A 273 13.26 -4.46 16.42
N VAL A 274 13.71 -5.25 17.42
CA VAL A 274 12.81 -6.02 18.30
C VAL A 274 11.89 -5.09 19.09
N ILE A 275 12.42 -4.04 19.70
CA ILE A 275 11.65 -3.08 20.51
C ILE A 275 10.61 -2.33 19.64
N ILE A 276 11.00 -1.86 18.45
CA ILE A 276 10.06 -1.15 17.56
C ILE A 276 8.92 -2.11 17.14
N LYS A 277 9.23 -3.36 16.84
CA LYS A 277 8.22 -4.38 16.55
C LYS A 277 7.24 -4.54 17.72
N ASP A 278 7.75 -4.60 18.95
CA ASP A 278 6.93 -4.73 20.15
C ASP A 278 6.09 -3.47 20.41
N LEU A 279 6.61 -2.29 20.18
CA LEU A 279 5.85 -1.04 20.23
C LEU A 279 4.66 -1.09 19.25
N MET A 280 4.87 -1.57 18.04
CA MET A 280 3.78 -1.67 17.05
C MET A 280 2.71 -2.70 17.43
N ASN A 281 3.12 -3.90 17.85
CA ASN A 281 2.23 -5.05 17.99
C ASN A 281 1.76 -5.31 19.42
N GLY A 282 2.58 -4.92 20.40
CA GLY A 282 2.59 -5.54 21.72
C GLY A 282 3.34 -6.88 21.74
N ASN A 283 3.74 -7.31 22.94
CA ASN A 283 4.42 -8.58 23.16
C ASN A 283 4.08 -9.15 24.54
N LYS A 284 3.44 -10.31 24.59
CA LYS A 284 3.04 -10.98 25.84
C LYS A 284 4.20 -11.63 26.59
N ASN A 285 5.37 -11.73 25.94
CA ASN A 285 6.57 -12.36 26.52
C ASN A 285 7.49 -11.35 27.18
N LEU A 286 7.06 -10.09 27.32
CA LEU A 286 7.82 -9.09 28.07
C LEU A 286 7.96 -9.53 29.55
N PRO A 287 9.00 -9.05 30.27
CA PRO A 287 9.20 -9.37 31.67
C PRO A 287 7.98 -9.05 32.52
N ALA A 288 7.80 -9.78 33.62
CA ALA A 288 6.73 -9.52 34.57
C ALA A 288 6.81 -8.10 35.14
N GLY A 289 5.70 -7.41 35.24
CA GLY A 289 5.61 -6.00 35.64
C GLY A 289 5.62 -5.01 34.47
N CYS A 290 5.64 -5.52 33.22
CA CYS A 290 5.58 -4.72 31.99
C CYS A 290 4.26 -4.93 31.23
N GLU A 291 3.15 -5.11 31.95
CA GLU A 291 1.83 -5.41 31.36
C GLU A 291 1.32 -4.24 30.50
N GLU A 292 1.65 -3.01 30.83
CA GLU A 292 1.31 -1.83 30.04
C GLU A 292 2.05 -1.84 28.69
N GLU A 293 3.35 -2.04 28.72
CA GLU A 293 4.20 -2.10 27.53
C GLU A 293 3.85 -3.30 26.62
N ALA A 294 3.39 -4.38 27.22
CA ALA A 294 3.02 -5.60 26.51
C ALA A 294 1.80 -5.44 25.58
N VAL A 295 0.97 -4.42 25.80
CA VAL A 295 -0.21 -4.14 24.94
C VAL A 295 0.19 -3.65 23.56
N GLY A 296 1.23 -2.81 23.46
CA GLY A 296 1.63 -2.14 22.22
C GLY A 296 0.59 -1.13 21.72
N HIS A 297 0.77 -0.66 20.49
CA HIS A 297 -0.04 0.43 19.92
C HIS A 297 -0.99 -0.02 18.79
N ASN A 298 -1.14 -1.31 18.53
CA ASN A 298 -1.97 -1.84 17.42
C ASN A 298 -1.67 -1.17 16.07
N ALA A 299 -0.39 -0.90 15.79
CA ALA A 299 0.05 -0.09 14.67
C ALA A 299 0.19 -0.90 13.39
N ILE A 300 -0.62 -0.54 12.36
CA ILE A 300 -0.51 -1.10 11.01
C ILE A 300 0.64 -0.47 10.22
N ALA A 301 1.01 0.75 10.60
CA ALA A 301 2.17 1.47 10.09
C ALA A 301 2.79 2.31 11.19
N ALA A 302 4.07 2.62 11.05
CA ALA A 302 4.82 3.47 11.97
C ALA A 302 5.84 4.32 11.21
N GLY A 303 6.39 5.31 11.88
CA GLY A 303 7.55 6.08 11.42
C GLY A 303 8.51 6.30 12.56
N PHE A 304 9.80 6.31 12.25
CA PHE A 304 10.86 6.60 13.20
C PHE A 304 11.58 7.89 12.82
N GLN A 305 11.65 8.84 13.75
CA GLN A 305 12.25 10.16 13.47
C GLN A 305 13.71 10.01 13.05
N GLY A 306 14.51 9.31 13.83
CA GLY A 306 15.84 8.84 13.53
C GLY A 306 16.89 9.93 13.35
N GLN A 307 16.75 10.80 12.39
CA GLN A 307 17.81 11.73 12.05
C GLN A 307 17.80 13.01 12.88
N ARG A 308 18.99 13.50 13.14
CA ARG A 308 19.42 14.49 14.13
C ARG A 308 18.95 14.11 15.52
N GLN A 309 19.34 14.78 16.51
CA GLN A 309 19.43 14.44 17.93
C GLN A 309 19.65 12.95 18.21
N TRP A 310 18.78 12.04 17.74
CA TRP A 310 18.99 10.60 17.90
C TRP A 310 20.35 10.15 17.34
N THR A 311 20.60 10.36 16.06
CA THR A 311 21.84 9.90 15.38
C THR A 311 23.07 10.72 15.76
N ASP A 312 22.93 11.80 16.52
CA ASP A 312 24.06 12.48 17.15
C ASP A 312 24.61 11.69 18.35
N PHE A 313 23.81 10.78 18.95
CA PHE A 313 24.16 10.05 20.16
C PHE A 313 24.05 8.53 20.04
N TYR A 314 23.09 8.04 19.24
CA TYR A 314 22.75 6.63 19.12
C TYR A 314 22.89 6.14 17.67
N PRO A 315 23.10 4.82 17.48
CA PRO A 315 23.09 4.23 16.14
C PRO A 315 21.82 4.55 15.35
N ASN A 316 21.96 4.69 14.02
CA ASN A 316 20.83 5.00 13.14
C ASN A 316 19.73 3.91 13.13
N GLY A 317 18.56 4.24 12.58
CA GLY A 317 17.42 3.33 12.47
C GLY A 317 17.44 2.41 11.26
N ASP A 318 18.41 2.54 10.36
CA ASP A 318 18.39 1.94 9.02
C ASP A 318 18.23 0.41 9.04
N PHE A 319 18.87 -0.28 10.01
CA PHE A 319 18.72 -1.72 10.17
C PHE A 319 17.27 -2.10 10.51
N ALA A 320 16.69 -1.43 11.50
CA ALA A 320 15.31 -1.70 11.92
C ALA A 320 14.32 -1.39 10.79
N GLU A 321 14.50 -0.26 10.11
CA GLU A 321 13.67 0.15 8.98
C GLU A 321 13.77 -0.84 7.81
N ALA A 322 14.97 -1.24 7.40
CA ALA A 322 15.15 -2.19 6.31
C ALA A 322 14.55 -3.57 6.65
N VAL A 323 14.88 -4.15 7.80
CA VAL A 323 14.43 -5.48 8.19
C VAL A 323 12.91 -5.51 8.42
N LEU A 324 12.35 -4.53 9.12
CA LEU A 324 10.91 -4.53 9.39
C LEU A 324 10.07 -4.30 8.13
N ASN A 325 10.52 -3.52 7.16
CA ASN A 325 9.83 -3.35 5.88
C ASN A 325 9.95 -4.58 4.95
N THR A 326 10.88 -5.50 5.21
CA THR A 326 11.10 -6.72 4.43
C THR A 326 10.02 -7.78 4.73
N SER A 327 9.78 -8.71 3.81
CA SER A 327 8.75 -9.76 3.91
C SER A 327 9.15 -10.94 4.82
N PHE A 328 10.29 -10.88 5.47
CA PHE A 328 10.80 -11.89 6.42
C PHE A 328 11.70 -11.25 7.48
N ASP A 329 11.95 -11.99 8.55
CA ASP A 329 12.93 -11.66 9.59
C ASP A 329 13.48 -12.93 10.23
N TRP A 330 14.05 -12.83 11.42
CA TRP A 330 14.57 -13.97 12.22
C TRP A 330 13.51 -15.03 12.56
N ASN A 331 12.24 -14.76 12.33
CA ASN A 331 11.14 -15.71 12.49
C ASN A 331 10.71 -16.37 11.17
N GLY A 332 11.38 -16.06 10.06
CA GLY A 332 11.03 -16.50 8.70
C GLY A 332 10.09 -15.52 7.99
N ALA A 333 9.42 -16.01 6.94
CA ALA A 333 8.48 -15.20 6.17
C ALA A 333 7.32 -14.70 7.04
N ARG A 334 7.01 -13.41 6.92
CA ARG A 334 5.95 -12.75 7.67
C ARG A 334 5.40 -11.53 6.92
N GLU A 335 4.20 -11.10 7.31
CA GLU A 335 3.64 -9.84 6.83
C GLU A 335 4.64 -8.69 7.07
N PRO A 336 5.06 -7.95 5.99
CA PRO A 336 5.97 -6.82 6.16
C PRO A 336 5.31 -5.74 7.03
N TYR A 337 6.10 -5.12 7.87
CA TYR A 337 5.71 -3.91 8.57
C TYR A 337 5.73 -2.73 7.59
N VAL A 338 5.25 -1.59 8.01
CA VAL A 338 5.53 -0.30 7.41
C VAL A 338 6.18 0.54 8.49
N LEU A 339 7.46 0.83 8.30
CA LEU A 339 8.23 1.72 9.18
C LEU A 339 8.90 2.78 8.29
N ALA A 340 8.32 3.98 8.28
CA ALA A 340 8.82 5.07 7.46
C ALA A 340 10.06 5.71 8.10
N THR A 341 11.08 5.99 7.29
CA THR A 341 12.24 6.75 7.73
C THR A 341 11.86 8.20 8.00
N GLU A 342 12.62 8.88 8.86
CA GLU A 342 12.45 10.30 9.21
C GLU A 342 11.04 10.64 9.73
N ASN A 343 10.28 9.62 10.17
CA ASN A 343 8.89 9.74 10.57
C ASN A 343 8.03 10.52 9.53
N ASP A 344 8.33 10.33 8.23
CA ASP A 344 7.47 10.88 7.18
C ASP A 344 6.17 10.08 7.09
N VAL A 345 5.19 10.48 7.88
CA VAL A 345 3.90 9.81 8.01
C VAL A 345 3.17 9.72 6.67
N LEU A 346 3.22 10.78 5.86
CA LEU A 346 2.52 10.82 4.57
C LEU A 346 3.14 9.83 3.57
N ASN A 347 4.46 9.68 3.58
CA ASN A 347 5.12 8.66 2.77
C ASN A 347 4.89 7.25 3.31
N GLY A 348 4.89 7.08 4.64
CA GLY A 348 4.53 5.83 5.30
C GLY A 348 3.11 5.37 4.99
N LEU A 349 2.15 6.29 4.92
CA LEU A 349 0.78 5.98 4.45
C LEU A 349 0.77 5.57 2.97
N GLY A 350 1.60 6.18 2.12
CA GLY A 350 1.80 5.73 0.75
C GLY A 350 2.29 4.28 0.69
N MET A 351 3.31 3.93 1.49
CA MET A 351 3.78 2.55 1.62
C MET A 351 2.67 1.62 2.10
N LEU A 352 1.87 2.05 3.08
CA LEU A 352 0.74 1.26 3.61
C LEU A 352 -0.31 0.98 2.52
N PHE A 353 -0.68 1.98 1.72
CA PHE A 353 -1.64 1.82 0.63
C PHE A 353 -1.18 0.75 -0.36
N MET A 354 0.06 0.84 -0.80
CA MET A 354 0.63 -0.13 -1.75
C MET A 354 0.80 -1.52 -1.13
N LYS A 355 1.21 -1.61 0.15
CA LYS A 355 1.29 -2.87 0.87
C LYS A 355 -0.05 -3.58 0.93
N LEU A 356 -1.12 -2.86 1.30
CA LEU A 356 -2.46 -3.44 1.43
C LEU A 356 -3.08 -3.84 0.08
N LEU A 357 -2.71 -3.16 -1.01
CA LEU A 357 -3.12 -3.53 -2.37
C LEU A 357 -2.37 -4.76 -2.90
N THR A 358 -1.12 -4.96 -2.50
CA THR A 358 -0.24 -5.95 -3.12
C THR A 358 0.16 -7.12 -2.22
N ASN A 359 -0.04 -7.00 -0.91
CA ASN A 359 0.48 -7.92 0.13
C ASN A 359 2.01 -8.12 0.04
N ARG A 360 2.73 -7.15 -0.53
CA ARG A 360 4.19 -7.17 -0.72
C ARG A 360 4.89 -6.14 0.14
N ALA A 361 6.18 -6.34 0.32
CA ALA A 361 7.09 -5.35 0.89
C ALA A 361 7.16 -4.08 0.03
N GLN A 362 7.47 -2.94 0.63
CA GLN A 362 7.47 -1.64 -0.03
C GLN A 362 8.79 -0.90 0.19
N MET A 363 9.07 0.07 -0.68
CA MET A 363 10.28 0.87 -0.65
C MET A 363 9.94 2.32 -0.26
N PHE A 364 10.75 2.89 0.60
CA PHE A 364 10.80 4.32 0.86
C PHE A 364 11.99 4.91 0.08
N ALA A 365 11.86 6.09 -0.52
CA ALA A 365 12.97 6.73 -1.21
C ALA A 365 12.97 8.26 -1.08
N ASP A 366 14.17 8.83 -1.01
CA ASP A 366 14.40 10.24 -1.32
C ASP A 366 14.32 10.43 -2.84
N VAL A 367 13.54 11.40 -3.29
CA VAL A 367 13.51 11.86 -4.68
C VAL A 367 14.64 12.86 -4.84
N ARG A 368 15.83 12.38 -5.24
CA ARG A 368 17.08 13.12 -4.97
C ARG A 368 17.61 13.90 -6.15
N THR A 369 17.73 13.30 -7.32
CA THR A 369 18.41 13.94 -8.44
C THR A 369 17.80 13.52 -9.77
N TYR A 370 17.49 14.47 -10.63
CA TYR A 370 17.26 14.22 -12.03
C TYR A 370 18.60 14.15 -12.77
N TRP A 371 18.84 13.07 -13.48
CA TRP A 371 19.97 12.87 -14.36
C TRP A 371 19.52 12.99 -15.82
N SER A 372 19.90 14.11 -16.49
CA SER A 372 19.74 14.22 -17.93
C SER A 372 20.76 13.36 -18.66
N GLY A 373 20.46 12.96 -19.92
CA GLY A 373 21.39 12.20 -20.75
C GLY A 373 22.74 12.93 -20.93
N ASP A 374 22.70 14.25 -21.09
CA ASP A 374 23.93 15.09 -21.21
C ASP A 374 24.75 15.07 -19.92
N ALA A 375 24.11 15.10 -18.75
CA ALA A 375 24.82 15.05 -17.49
C ALA A 375 25.48 13.68 -17.28
N VAL A 376 24.78 12.59 -17.58
CA VAL A 376 25.32 11.23 -17.50
C VAL A 376 26.53 11.10 -18.45
N LYS A 377 26.40 11.52 -19.71
CA LYS A 377 27.47 11.47 -20.69
C LYS A 377 28.69 12.27 -20.24
N ARG A 378 28.48 13.49 -19.73
CA ARG A 378 29.57 14.34 -19.24
C ARG A 378 30.33 13.74 -18.07
N VAL A 379 29.63 13.02 -17.18
CA VAL A 379 30.19 12.48 -15.93
C VAL A 379 30.82 11.11 -16.12
N THR A 380 30.23 10.27 -16.98
CA THR A 380 30.58 8.85 -17.11
C THR A 380 31.08 8.47 -18.52
N GLY A 381 30.79 9.28 -19.53
CA GLY A 381 31.01 8.94 -20.94
C GLY A 381 29.89 8.08 -21.55
N TYR A 382 28.93 7.61 -20.76
CA TYR A 382 27.84 6.75 -21.22
C TYR A 382 26.68 7.56 -21.82
N GLU A 383 26.16 7.09 -22.94
CA GLU A 383 24.92 7.62 -23.54
C GLU A 383 23.74 6.76 -23.09
N ILE A 384 22.75 7.38 -22.45
CA ILE A 384 21.55 6.70 -22.00
C ILE A 384 20.75 6.13 -23.17
N ASP A 385 20.12 4.98 -22.94
CA ASP A 385 19.28 4.28 -23.92
C ASP A 385 17.94 3.82 -23.29
N GLY A 386 17.18 3.01 -24.00
CA GLY A 386 15.95 2.39 -23.53
C GLY A 386 15.00 3.39 -22.86
N LYS A 387 14.45 3.01 -21.73
CA LYS A 387 13.47 3.80 -20.95
C LYS A 387 14.04 5.12 -20.44
N ALA A 388 15.30 5.17 -20.09
CA ALA A 388 15.97 6.41 -19.70
C ALA A 388 15.99 7.43 -20.86
N LYS A 389 16.26 6.98 -22.08
CA LYS A 389 16.25 7.84 -23.26
C LYS A 389 14.82 8.28 -23.62
N GLU A 390 13.84 7.37 -23.55
CA GLU A 390 12.41 7.68 -23.79
C GLU A 390 11.90 8.76 -22.82
N ALA A 391 12.36 8.75 -21.57
CA ALA A 391 11.99 9.71 -20.53
C ALA A 391 12.84 10.99 -20.49
N ASP A 392 13.77 11.14 -21.44
CA ASP A 392 14.75 12.25 -21.47
C ASP A 392 15.59 12.35 -20.19
N GLY A 393 15.98 11.20 -19.63
CA GLY A 393 16.71 11.07 -18.39
C GLY A 393 16.06 10.13 -17.40
N PHE A 394 16.50 10.20 -16.15
CA PHE A 394 15.94 9.37 -15.07
C PHE A 394 16.09 10.07 -13.72
N ILE A 395 15.32 9.60 -12.76
CA ILE A 395 15.35 10.08 -11.36
C ILE A 395 16.19 9.13 -10.53
N HIS A 396 17.15 9.67 -9.81
CA HIS A 396 17.88 8.97 -8.77
C HIS A 396 17.04 8.97 -7.51
N LEU A 397 16.60 7.80 -7.11
CA LEU A 397 15.91 7.55 -5.86
C LEU A 397 16.87 6.81 -4.94
N ILE A 398 17.17 7.38 -3.78
CA ILE A 398 18.05 6.77 -2.80
C ILE A 398 17.23 6.41 -1.56
N ASN A 399 17.44 5.21 -1.06
CA ASN A 399 16.57 4.63 -0.05
C ASN A 399 17.27 4.65 1.31
N SER A 400 17.15 5.75 2.03
CA SER A 400 17.73 5.89 3.37
C SER A 400 16.95 5.07 4.41
N GLY A 401 17.44 3.88 4.73
CA GLY A 401 16.88 3.01 5.77
C GLY A 401 15.71 2.16 5.32
N ALA A 402 14.55 2.74 5.08
CA ALA A 402 13.27 2.06 4.90
C ALA A 402 13.06 1.40 3.51
N CYS A 403 14.09 0.95 2.84
CA CYS A 403 13.97 0.13 1.64
C CYS A 403 13.95 -1.36 2.02
N CYS A 404 12.85 -2.05 1.69
CA CYS A 404 12.77 -3.49 1.90
C CYS A 404 13.86 -4.24 1.11
N LEU A 405 14.43 -5.26 1.70
CA LEU A 405 15.50 -6.05 1.06
C LEU A 405 14.98 -6.84 -0.16
N ASP A 406 13.70 -7.16 -0.20
CA ASP A 406 13.01 -7.80 -1.34
C ASP A 406 13.23 -7.05 -2.66
N ALA A 407 13.49 -5.75 -2.59
CA ALA A 407 13.68 -4.89 -3.75
C ALA A 407 14.97 -5.19 -4.55
N CYS A 408 15.90 -5.98 -4.02
CA CYS A 408 17.06 -6.47 -4.76
C CYS A 408 16.66 -7.34 -5.98
N GLY A 409 15.43 -7.92 -5.96
CA GLY A 409 14.84 -8.66 -7.07
C GLY A 409 15.51 -9.97 -7.42
N GLU A 410 16.17 -10.60 -6.45
CA GLU A 410 16.83 -11.90 -6.63
C GLU A 410 15.85 -13.08 -6.63
N VAL A 411 14.61 -12.84 -6.20
CA VAL A 411 13.54 -13.84 -6.25
C VAL A 411 13.02 -13.95 -7.68
N LYS A 412 12.74 -15.17 -8.11
CA LYS A 412 12.25 -15.47 -9.47
C LYS A 412 10.90 -16.17 -9.41
N ASP A 413 10.07 -15.94 -10.45
CA ASP A 413 8.87 -16.73 -10.71
C ASP A 413 9.21 -18.09 -11.38
N ALA A 414 8.18 -18.85 -11.75
CA ALA A 414 8.34 -20.15 -12.41
C ALA A 414 9.00 -20.05 -13.80
N ASP A 415 8.87 -18.90 -14.45
CA ASP A 415 9.41 -18.64 -15.78
C ASP A 415 10.83 -18.03 -15.72
N GLY A 416 11.35 -17.79 -14.52
CA GLY A 416 12.68 -17.24 -14.28
C GLY A 416 12.75 -15.71 -14.31
N ASN A 417 11.62 -15.01 -14.40
CA ASN A 417 11.57 -13.56 -14.33
C ASN A 417 11.72 -13.06 -12.90
N ALA A 418 12.38 -11.93 -12.72
CA ALA A 418 12.46 -11.30 -11.41
C ALA A 418 11.07 -10.86 -10.93
N VAL A 419 10.75 -11.18 -9.66
CA VAL A 419 9.46 -10.83 -9.06
C VAL A 419 9.64 -10.45 -7.59
N MET A 420 8.80 -9.57 -7.10
CA MET A 420 8.59 -9.40 -5.67
C MET A 420 7.33 -10.16 -5.28
N LYS A 421 7.49 -11.27 -4.56
CA LYS A 421 6.39 -12.12 -4.12
C LYS A 421 5.61 -11.49 -2.97
N PRO A 422 4.30 -11.77 -2.85
CA PRO A 422 3.61 -11.62 -1.57
C PRO A 422 4.33 -12.42 -0.48
N TRP A 423 4.37 -11.91 0.74
CA TRP A 423 5.16 -12.49 1.82
C TRP A 423 4.83 -13.96 2.11
N TYR A 424 3.57 -14.38 1.96
CA TYR A 424 3.14 -15.76 2.19
C TYR A 424 3.56 -16.76 1.10
N GLU A 425 4.20 -16.27 0.04
CA GLU A 425 4.81 -17.07 -1.03
C GLU A 425 6.35 -17.10 -0.94
N MET A 426 6.93 -16.38 0.03
CA MET A 426 8.37 -16.35 0.25
C MET A 426 8.86 -17.66 0.88
N THR A 427 9.78 -18.33 0.22
CA THR A 427 10.44 -19.53 0.73
C THR A 427 11.74 -19.17 1.47
N GLU A 428 12.27 -20.08 2.28
CA GLU A 428 13.56 -19.90 2.93
C GLU A 428 14.70 -19.69 1.90
N ALA A 429 14.66 -20.42 0.79
CA ALA A 429 15.62 -20.24 -0.30
C ALA A 429 15.53 -18.86 -0.97
N ASP A 430 14.33 -18.25 -1.03
CA ASP A 430 14.15 -16.89 -1.51
C ASP A 430 14.76 -15.89 -0.52
N GLN A 431 14.53 -16.09 0.79
CA GLN A 431 15.11 -15.26 1.85
C GLN A 431 16.65 -15.28 1.79
N ASP A 432 17.24 -16.44 1.62
CA ASP A 432 18.71 -16.58 1.51
C ASP A 432 19.27 -15.81 0.31
N LYS A 433 18.58 -15.83 -0.85
CA LYS A 433 18.99 -15.06 -2.03
C LYS A 433 18.94 -13.55 -1.77
N VAL A 434 17.88 -13.08 -1.12
CA VAL A 434 17.71 -11.67 -0.75
C VAL A 434 18.81 -11.21 0.20
N MET A 435 19.10 -12.00 1.24
CA MET A 435 20.18 -11.67 2.19
C MET A 435 21.56 -11.69 1.52
N ALA A 436 21.83 -12.63 0.62
CA ALA A 436 23.09 -12.72 -0.10
C ALA A 436 23.33 -11.53 -1.06
N ALA A 437 22.28 -10.89 -1.55
CA ALA A 437 22.35 -9.72 -2.43
C ALA A 437 22.57 -8.40 -1.67
N THR A 438 22.50 -8.40 -0.34
CA THR A 438 22.56 -7.21 0.50
C THR A 438 23.85 -7.21 1.33
N THR A 439 24.55 -6.07 1.35
CA THR A 439 25.65 -5.84 2.30
C THR A 439 25.24 -4.80 3.34
N TRP A 440 25.74 -4.95 4.55
CA TRP A 440 25.50 -4.04 5.66
C TRP A 440 26.80 -3.26 5.95
N ASN A 441 26.75 -1.96 5.72
CA ASN A 441 27.92 -1.10 5.81
C ASN A 441 27.85 -0.23 7.05
N ALA A 442 29.01 0.08 7.63
CA ALA A 442 29.09 1.09 8.66
C ALA A 442 28.52 2.42 8.14
N ALA A 443 27.69 3.04 8.93
CA ALA A 443 27.11 4.34 8.60
C ALA A 443 28.20 5.42 8.44
N ASP A 444 27.87 6.51 7.74
CA ASP A 444 28.74 7.68 7.65
C ASP A 444 28.80 8.39 9.01
N ASN A 445 29.88 8.20 9.77
CA ASN A 445 30.05 8.75 11.11
C ASN A 445 30.23 10.28 11.12
N GLY A 446 30.50 10.90 9.97
CA GLY A 446 30.48 12.34 9.82
C GLY A 446 29.06 12.90 9.82
N TYR A 447 28.11 12.12 9.34
CA TYR A 447 26.69 12.44 9.30
C TYR A 447 25.92 11.83 10.48
N PHE A 448 26.13 10.55 10.77
CA PHE A 448 25.55 9.80 11.89
C PHE A 448 26.61 9.59 12.99
N ARG A 449 26.77 10.56 13.89
CA ARG A 449 27.80 10.52 14.94
C ARG A 449 27.65 9.33 15.90
N GLY A 450 26.43 8.88 16.11
CA GLY A 450 26.13 7.66 16.89
C GLY A 450 26.46 6.37 16.16
N GLY A 451 26.81 6.43 14.87
CA GLY A 451 27.13 5.27 14.05
C GLY A 451 25.91 4.49 13.59
N GLY A 452 26.05 3.18 13.46
CA GLY A 452 25.03 2.24 13.02
C GLY A 452 25.41 1.52 11.72
N PHE A 453 24.40 0.90 11.10
CA PHE A 453 24.58 0.12 9.89
C PHE A 453 23.47 0.42 8.90
N SER A 454 23.82 0.56 7.61
CA SER A 454 22.88 0.74 6.52
C SER A 454 22.96 -0.42 5.53
N SER A 455 21.83 -0.90 5.05
CA SER A 455 21.77 -1.89 3.99
C SER A 455 22.21 -1.26 2.67
N ARG A 456 22.92 -2.04 1.83
CA ARG A 456 23.35 -1.58 0.52
C ARG A 456 23.09 -2.63 -0.54
N PHE A 457 22.31 -2.25 -1.52
CA PHE A 457 22.04 -3.01 -2.74
C PHE A 457 21.51 -2.07 -3.82
N LEU A 458 21.56 -2.50 -5.07
CA LEU A 458 20.88 -1.85 -6.17
C LEU A 458 19.52 -2.53 -6.37
N THR A 459 18.45 -1.76 -6.45
CA THR A 459 17.14 -2.33 -6.76
C THR A 459 17.14 -2.97 -8.14
N ARG A 460 16.34 -4.01 -8.32
CA ARG A 460 16.28 -4.74 -9.58
C ARG A 460 15.92 -3.83 -10.73
N ALA A 461 16.74 -3.85 -11.78
CA ALA A 461 16.48 -3.13 -13.02
C ALA A 461 15.37 -3.79 -13.86
N GLU A 462 14.82 -3.01 -14.79
CA GLU A 462 13.81 -3.42 -15.77
C GLU A 462 12.49 -3.92 -15.17
N MET A 463 12.21 -3.55 -13.92
CA MET A 463 10.94 -3.83 -13.27
C MET A 463 9.95 -2.70 -13.54
N PRO A 464 8.69 -3.01 -13.93
CA PRO A 464 7.62 -2.04 -13.80
C PRO A 464 7.56 -1.55 -12.35
N ALA A 465 7.37 -0.25 -12.16
CA ALA A 465 7.33 0.36 -10.83
C ALA A 465 6.32 1.49 -10.78
N THR A 466 5.72 1.68 -9.61
CA THR A 466 4.83 2.79 -9.30
C THR A 466 5.40 3.55 -8.11
N MET A 467 5.63 4.83 -8.29
CA MET A 467 6.01 5.76 -7.22
C MET A 467 4.78 6.58 -6.83
N ILE A 468 4.53 6.72 -5.52
CA ILE A 468 3.42 7.54 -5.02
C ILE A 468 3.87 8.49 -3.91
N ARG A 469 3.10 9.57 -3.77
CA ARG A 469 3.21 10.50 -2.65
C ARG A 469 1.84 10.97 -2.22
N LEU A 470 1.59 10.91 -0.91
CA LEU A 470 0.46 11.56 -0.28
C LEU A 470 0.89 12.92 0.26
N ASN A 471 0.18 13.98 -0.08
CA ASN A 471 0.44 15.33 0.43
C ASN A 471 -0.81 15.90 1.10
N LEU A 472 -0.63 16.79 2.09
CA LEU A 472 -1.70 17.60 2.66
C LEU A 472 -1.58 19.02 2.12
N VAL A 473 -2.63 19.50 1.47
CA VAL A 473 -2.69 20.85 0.93
C VAL A 473 -3.69 21.66 1.73
N LYS A 474 -3.23 22.76 2.34
CA LYS A 474 -4.09 23.60 3.18
C LYS A 474 -5.29 24.14 2.39
N GLY A 475 -6.48 23.94 2.92
CA GLY A 475 -7.73 24.33 2.28
C GLY A 475 -8.27 23.29 1.29
N LEU A 476 -7.51 22.23 1.01
CA LEU A 476 -7.84 21.19 0.08
C LEU A 476 -8.00 19.84 0.78
N GLY A 477 -7.10 19.55 1.69
CA GLY A 477 -7.00 18.26 2.35
C GLY A 477 -5.93 17.36 1.69
N PRO A 478 -6.08 16.04 1.81
CA PRO A 478 -5.15 15.09 1.24
C PRO A 478 -5.25 15.04 -0.29
N VAL A 479 -4.12 14.85 -0.94
CA VAL A 479 -4.01 14.62 -2.39
C VAL A 479 -2.98 13.53 -2.66
N LEU A 480 -3.23 12.71 -3.66
CA LEU A 480 -2.32 11.63 -4.05
C LEU A 480 -1.65 11.94 -5.40
N TYR A 481 -0.35 11.72 -5.48
CA TYR A 481 0.46 11.76 -6.68
C TYR A 481 0.91 10.35 -7.03
N ILE A 482 0.84 10.00 -8.32
CA ILE A 482 1.18 8.66 -8.83
C ILE A 482 2.06 8.84 -10.08
N ALA A 483 3.20 8.18 -10.12
CA ALA A 483 4.04 8.09 -11.30
C ALA A 483 4.40 6.63 -11.56
N GLU A 484 3.81 6.04 -12.61
CA GLU A 484 4.23 4.75 -13.13
C GLU A 484 5.44 4.89 -14.05
N GLY A 485 6.29 3.88 -14.06
CA GLY A 485 7.49 3.83 -14.86
C GLY A 485 8.23 2.51 -14.70
N TRP A 486 9.53 2.56 -14.83
CA TRP A 486 10.39 1.39 -14.73
C TRP A 486 11.65 1.70 -13.94
N THR A 487 12.15 0.75 -13.21
CA THR A 487 13.54 0.76 -12.81
C THR A 487 14.38 0.49 -14.05
N ILE A 488 15.49 1.19 -14.21
CA ILE A 488 16.33 1.06 -15.40
C ILE A 488 17.67 0.40 -15.07
N ASN A 489 18.26 -0.22 -16.08
CA ASN A 489 19.61 -0.75 -16.02
C ASN A 489 20.62 0.31 -16.45
N LEU A 490 21.66 0.48 -15.66
CA LEU A 490 22.87 1.21 -16.05
C LEU A 490 24.06 0.25 -15.96
N PRO A 491 25.08 0.36 -16.84
CA PRO A 491 26.31 -0.38 -16.65
C PRO A 491 26.90 -0.18 -15.24
N ASP A 492 27.47 -1.22 -14.66
CA ASP A 492 27.93 -1.21 -13.26
C ASP A 492 28.88 -0.05 -12.96
N GLU A 493 29.82 0.22 -13.87
CA GLU A 493 30.76 1.34 -13.75
C GLU A 493 30.07 2.72 -13.82
N VAL A 494 29.00 2.85 -14.59
CA VAL A 494 28.19 4.09 -14.67
C VAL A 494 27.40 4.26 -13.38
N SER A 495 26.69 3.22 -12.97
CA SER A 495 25.91 3.20 -11.74
C SER A 495 26.80 3.54 -10.52
N ASP A 496 27.98 2.94 -10.43
CA ASP A 496 28.92 3.16 -9.32
C ASP A 496 29.43 4.62 -9.27
N VAL A 497 29.75 5.22 -10.42
CA VAL A 497 30.16 6.63 -10.49
C VAL A 497 29.04 7.58 -10.02
N LEU A 498 27.81 7.33 -10.43
CA LEU A 498 26.68 8.17 -10.06
C LEU A 498 26.31 8.00 -8.59
N TRP A 499 26.30 6.76 -8.10
CA TRP A 499 25.97 6.42 -6.72
C TRP A 499 26.99 7.01 -5.72
N LYS A 500 28.29 6.96 -6.04
CA LYS A 500 29.36 7.56 -5.22
C LYS A 500 29.26 9.07 -5.03
N ARG A 501 28.43 9.75 -5.81
CA ARG A 501 28.16 11.18 -5.66
C ARG A 501 27.10 11.50 -4.60
N THR A 502 26.53 10.49 -3.99
CA THR A 502 25.53 10.59 -2.92
C THR A 502 25.98 9.75 -1.70
N ASP A 503 25.07 9.27 -0.88
CA ASP A 503 25.44 8.32 0.14
C ASP A 503 25.55 6.90 -0.45
N TYR A 504 26.77 6.46 -0.63
CA TYR A 504 27.10 5.17 -1.25
C TYR A 504 26.80 3.97 -0.36
N THR A 505 26.42 4.18 0.91
CA THR A 505 26.05 3.11 1.84
C THR A 505 24.57 2.74 1.79
N TRP A 506 23.73 3.51 1.11
CA TRP A 506 22.29 3.30 1.05
C TRP A 506 21.84 2.58 -0.23
N PRO A 507 20.72 1.85 -0.22
CA PRO A 507 20.12 1.29 -1.43
C PRO A 507 19.82 2.38 -2.46
N CYS A 508 19.95 2.01 -3.73
CA CYS A 508 19.80 2.95 -4.83
C CYS A 508 18.83 2.41 -5.89
N THR A 509 18.00 3.29 -6.43
CA THR A 509 17.06 3.00 -7.53
C THR A 509 17.24 4.02 -8.64
N TRP A 510 17.39 3.55 -9.86
CA TRP A 510 17.34 4.38 -11.08
C TRP A 510 15.94 4.25 -11.68
N PHE A 511 15.15 5.33 -11.70
CA PHE A 511 13.76 5.31 -12.09
C PHE A 511 13.48 6.19 -13.31
N ALA A 512 12.95 5.59 -14.38
CA ALA A 512 12.45 6.30 -15.55
C ALA A 512 10.91 6.28 -15.53
N PRO A 513 10.24 7.41 -15.34
CA PRO A 513 8.78 7.47 -15.40
C PRO A 513 8.26 7.20 -16.81
N ARG A 514 7.05 6.67 -16.92
CA ARG A 514 6.32 6.60 -18.18
C ARG A 514 5.87 8.01 -18.58
N CYS A 515 6.53 8.57 -19.59
CA CYS A 515 6.21 9.90 -20.09
C CYS A 515 5.08 9.83 -21.12
N THR A 516 4.12 10.75 -21.00
CA THR A 516 2.98 10.92 -21.91
C THR A 516 3.23 12.00 -22.96
N GLY A 517 4.31 12.80 -22.78
CA GLY A 517 4.66 13.92 -23.64
C GLY A 517 4.00 15.24 -23.26
N GLU A 518 3.16 15.27 -22.22
CA GLU A 518 2.38 16.43 -21.80
C GLU A 518 2.44 16.68 -20.29
N GLY A 519 2.20 17.92 -19.89
CA GLY A 519 2.06 18.33 -18.49
C GLY A 519 3.22 17.89 -17.60
N ALA A 520 2.90 17.40 -16.42
CA ALA A 520 3.87 16.90 -15.45
C ALA A 520 4.58 15.61 -15.90
N PHE A 521 4.09 14.94 -16.93
CA PHE A 521 4.68 13.72 -17.50
C PHE A 521 5.28 13.91 -18.88
N LYS A 522 5.74 15.12 -19.18
CA LYS A 522 6.43 15.40 -20.44
C LYS A 522 7.78 14.71 -20.49
N THR A 523 8.58 14.81 -19.44
CA THR A 523 9.89 14.18 -19.28
C THR A 523 10.09 13.75 -17.82
N ALA A 524 11.16 13.00 -17.53
CA ALA A 524 11.56 12.68 -16.15
C ALA A 524 11.85 13.94 -15.31
N TYR A 525 12.36 15.00 -15.93
CA TYR A 525 12.55 16.30 -15.30
C TYR A 525 11.22 16.88 -14.82
N ASP A 526 10.20 16.88 -15.69
CA ASP A 526 8.90 17.45 -15.36
C ASP A 526 8.22 16.65 -14.23
N VAL A 527 8.37 15.33 -14.22
CA VAL A 527 7.87 14.50 -13.10
C VAL A 527 8.49 14.94 -11.79
N MET A 528 9.82 15.01 -11.73
CA MET A 528 10.52 15.42 -10.52
C MET A 528 10.18 16.86 -10.09
N ASN A 529 10.12 17.78 -11.05
CA ASN A 529 9.83 19.20 -10.80
C ASN A 529 8.41 19.42 -10.26
N ASN A 530 7.46 18.55 -10.60
CA ASN A 530 6.06 18.61 -10.15
C ASN A 530 5.73 17.66 -9.00
N TRP A 531 6.69 16.88 -8.51
CA TRP A 531 6.44 15.87 -7.48
C TRP A 531 6.00 16.45 -6.13
N GLY A 532 6.46 17.64 -5.81
CA GLY A 532 5.99 18.40 -4.65
C GLY A 532 6.40 17.86 -3.27
N ALA A 533 7.35 16.93 -3.22
CA ALA A 533 7.89 16.36 -1.99
C ALA A 533 9.33 15.87 -2.19
N ASN A 534 10.06 15.73 -1.09
CA ASN A 534 11.40 15.15 -1.08
C ASN A 534 11.40 13.61 -1.02
N HIS A 535 10.27 12.99 -0.70
CA HIS A 535 10.12 11.54 -0.60
C HIS A 535 9.09 10.98 -1.57
N GLY A 536 9.22 9.69 -1.88
CA GLY A 536 8.25 8.87 -2.60
C GLY A 536 8.25 7.44 -2.07
N ALA A 537 7.09 6.83 -2.00
CA ALA A 537 6.95 5.40 -1.75
C ALA A 537 6.91 4.65 -3.09
N ILE A 538 7.59 3.51 -3.18
CA ILE A 538 7.73 2.77 -4.44
C ILE A 538 7.28 1.32 -4.25
N SER A 539 6.54 0.82 -5.23
CA SER A 539 6.18 -0.60 -5.39
C SER A 539 6.57 -1.09 -6.77
N TYR A 540 6.99 -2.34 -6.89
CA TYR A 540 7.08 -2.98 -8.19
C TYR A 540 5.69 -3.26 -8.77
N GLY A 541 5.56 -3.15 -10.08
CA GLY A 541 4.33 -3.26 -10.84
C GLY A 541 3.68 -1.91 -11.16
N HIS A 542 2.90 -1.87 -12.22
CA HIS A 542 2.01 -0.76 -12.55
C HIS A 542 0.71 -0.97 -11.78
N ILE A 543 0.56 -0.32 -10.64
CA ILE A 543 -0.60 -0.44 -9.74
C ILE A 543 -1.37 0.87 -9.59
N GLY A 544 -1.09 1.82 -10.46
CA GLY A 544 -1.69 3.16 -10.43
C GLY A 544 -3.22 3.12 -10.55
N ALA A 545 -3.75 2.24 -11.39
CA ALA A 545 -5.19 2.07 -11.55
C ALA A 545 -5.89 1.57 -10.27
N ASP A 546 -5.29 0.61 -9.55
CA ASP A 546 -5.80 0.15 -8.26
C ASP A 546 -5.71 1.25 -7.19
N LEU A 547 -4.64 2.04 -7.20
CA LEU A 547 -4.46 3.20 -6.30
C LEU A 547 -5.50 4.29 -6.56
N ILE A 548 -5.81 4.63 -7.81
CA ILE A 548 -6.87 5.58 -8.16
C ILE A 548 -8.24 5.08 -7.66
N THR A 549 -8.52 3.79 -7.85
CA THR A 549 -9.75 3.16 -7.36
C THR A 549 -9.84 3.25 -5.83
N MET A 550 -8.77 2.90 -5.11
CA MET A 550 -8.70 2.98 -3.64
C MET A 550 -8.81 4.44 -3.16
N ALA A 551 -8.10 5.37 -3.77
CA ALA A 551 -8.12 6.78 -3.40
C ALA A 551 -9.54 7.37 -3.52
N SER A 552 -10.28 7.02 -4.59
CA SER A 552 -11.67 7.46 -4.75
C SER A 552 -12.61 6.89 -3.67
N MET A 553 -12.37 5.66 -3.18
CA MET A 553 -13.10 5.09 -2.03
C MET A 553 -12.83 5.87 -0.75
N LEU A 554 -11.58 6.24 -0.51
CA LEU A 554 -11.14 7.05 0.63
C LEU A 554 -11.44 8.53 0.47
N ARG A 555 -11.93 8.95 -0.71
CA ARG A 555 -12.22 10.34 -1.04
C ARG A 555 -11.00 11.26 -1.02
N ILE A 556 -9.88 10.69 -1.44
CA ILE A 556 -8.61 11.38 -1.64
C ILE A 556 -8.44 11.65 -3.14
N PRO A 557 -8.45 12.90 -3.61
CA PRO A 557 -8.29 13.17 -5.02
C PRO A 557 -6.87 12.85 -5.50
N VAL A 558 -6.78 12.34 -6.73
CA VAL A 558 -5.49 12.11 -7.41
C VAL A 558 -5.20 13.30 -8.30
N CYS A 559 -4.17 14.07 -7.97
CA CYS A 559 -3.84 15.33 -8.64
C CYS A 559 -2.82 15.19 -9.76
N MET A 560 -2.05 14.12 -9.76
CA MET A 560 -0.98 13.86 -10.73
C MET A 560 -0.88 12.36 -10.96
N HIS A 561 -1.10 11.92 -12.20
CA HIS A 561 -0.90 10.51 -12.58
C HIS A 561 -0.65 10.37 -14.09
N ASN A 562 -0.04 9.25 -14.47
CA ASN A 562 0.18 8.84 -15.87
C ASN A 562 -0.48 7.47 -16.18
N VAL A 563 -1.47 7.10 -15.40
CA VAL A 563 -2.25 5.86 -15.62
C VAL A 563 -3.09 6.03 -16.90
N PRO A 564 -3.11 5.02 -17.82
CA PRO A 564 -3.95 5.07 -19.01
C PRO A 564 -5.42 5.29 -18.67
N GLU A 565 -6.11 6.09 -19.47
CA GLU A 565 -7.48 6.50 -19.17
C GLU A 565 -8.46 5.32 -19.14
N GLU A 566 -8.26 4.34 -19.98
CA GLU A 566 -9.07 3.12 -20.08
C GLU A 566 -8.99 2.22 -18.84
N GLU A 567 -7.91 2.35 -18.05
CA GLU A 567 -7.72 1.59 -16.82
C GLU A 567 -8.35 2.26 -15.60
N ILE A 568 -8.75 3.55 -15.71
CA ILE A 568 -9.27 4.32 -14.59
C ILE A 568 -10.69 3.87 -14.21
N PHE A 569 -10.85 3.42 -12.97
CA PHE A 569 -12.13 2.98 -12.43
C PHE A 569 -12.47 3.78 -11.16
N ARG A 570 -13.55 4.58 -11.25
CA ARG A 570 -14.03 5.48 -10.18
C ARG A 570 -15.53 5.29 -9.96
N PRO A 571 -16.09 5.77 -8.82
CA PRO A 571 -17.53 5.77 -8.61
C PRO A 571 -18.27 6.49 -9.74
N ALA A 572 -19.41 5.96 -10.15
CA ALA A 572 -20.19 6.50 -11.27
C ALA A 572 -20.57 7.98 -11.09
N ALA A 573 -20.80 8.41 -9.84
CA ALA A 573 -21.14 9.80 -9.52
C ALA A 573 -20.02 10.80 -9.87
N TRP A 574 -18.76 10.37 -10.01
CA TRP A 574 -17.65 11.28 -10.36
C TRP A 574 -17.85 11.94 -11.72
N SER A 575 -18.48 11.28 -12.68
CA SER A 575 -18.78 11.85 -14.00
C SER A 575 -19.68 13.10 -13.94
N ALA A 576 -20.51 13.23 -12.89
CA ALA A 576 -21.35 14.40 -12.70
C ALA A 576 -20.57 15.67 -12.32
N PHE A 577 -19.31 15.55 -11.91
CA PHE A 577 -18.49 16.68 -11.50
C PHE A 577 -17.63 17.26 -12.63
N GLY A 578 -17.76 16.77 -13.85
CA GLY A 578 -17.14 17.30 -15.06
C GLY A 578 -16.51 16.26 -15.96
N MET A 579 -16.12 16.69 -17.17
CA MET A 579 -15.49 15.82 -18.18
C MET A 579 -13.98 15.66 -17.97
N ASP A 580 -13.34 16.63 -17.35
CA ASP A 580 -11.95 16.53 -16.90
C ASP A 580 -11.92 15.65 -15.65
N LYS A 581 -11.37 14.45 -15.79
CA LYS A 581 -11.40 13.41 -14.75
C LYS A 581 -10.67 13.82 -13.48
N GLU A 582 -9.54 14.51 -13.59
CA GLU A 582 -8.77 14.95 -12.43
C GLU A 582 -9.52 16.04 -11.67
N ALA A 583 -10.07 17.04 -12.39
CA ALA A 583 -10.88 18.08 -11.79
C ALA A 583 -12.22 17.56 -11.24
N ALA A 584 -12.80 16.54 -11.87
CA ALA A 584 -14.00 15.86 -11.38
C ALA A 584 -13.72 15.12 -10.09
N ASP A 585 -12.62 14.35 -10.03
CA ASP A 585 -12.16 13.64 -8.85
C ASP A 585 -12.00 14.58 -7.65
N TYR A 586 -11.34 15.70 -7.89
CA TYR A 586 -11.14 16.75 -6.93
C TYR A 586 -12.45 17.32 -6.37
N ARG A 587 -13.36 17.73 -7.27
CA ARG A 587 -14.66 18.29 -6.88
C ARG A 587 -15.53 17.27 -6.16
N ALA A 588 -15.54 16.01 -6.61
CA ALA A 588 -16.29 14.94 -5.97
C ALA A 588 -15.81 14.68 -4.54
N CYS A 589 -14.49 14.51 -4.36
CA CYS A 589 -13.89 14.28 -3.04
C CYS A 589 -14.16 15.44 -2.08
N ALA A 590 -13.98 16.69 -2.53
CA ALA A 590 -14.26 17.88 -1.72
C ALA A 590 -15.75 17.99 -1.34
N THR A 591 -16.67 17.65 -2.26
CA THR A 591 -18.11 17.72 -2.01
C THR A 591 -18.59 16.67 -1.03
N TYR A 592 -18.15 15.42 -1.21
CA TYR A 592 -18.56 14.32 -0.34
C TYR A 592 -17.83 14.37 1.01
N GLY A 593 -16.63 14.94 1.05
CA GLY A 593 -15.77 15.01 2.23
C GLY A 593 -15.24 13.64 2.68
N PRO A 594 -14.60 13.57 3.85
CA PRO A 594 -13.97 12.34 4.36
C PRO A 594 -14.96 11.17 4.48
N PHE A 595 -14.44 9.94 4.38
CA PHE A 595 -15.28 8.74 4.39
C PHE A 595 -15.82 8.39 5.79
N TYR A 596 -15.02 8.59 6.84
CA TYR A 596 -15.37 8.26 8.23
C TYR A 596 -15.83 9.49 9.04
N LYS A 597 -16.71 10.28 8.50
CA LYS A 597 -17.32 11.42 9.23
C LYS A 597 -18.30 10.97 10.28
#